data_73446fb112de2748629f2334da355bd0
#
_entry.id   73446fb112de2748629f2334da355bd0
#
_cell.length_a   1.000
_cell.length_b   1.000
_cell.length_c   1.000
_cell.angle_alpha   90.00
_cell.angle_beta   90.00
_cell.angle_gamma   90.00
#
_symmetry.space_group_name_H-M   'P 1'
#
loop_
_entity.id
_entity.type
_entity.pdbx_description
1 polymer ?
#
loop_
_entity_poly.entity_id
_entity_poly.type
_entity_poly.pdbx_seq_one_letter_code
_entity_poly.pdbx_strand_id
1 'polypeptide(L)'
;TTSTHGTGCTLASGIAYFLAEGASLADAVARAREFVRVALHDAPELGHGAGPMGHANVRLDVGPGPRLNQVTVTGTNYERSVEFYLKLGLRQIVANPPDYARFETAGGATFSVQIDPEEKIIATTAVYLECDDLDQRVEQLARSGLAFEHGPRNQPWMWREARLRDPDGNIIFLYKAGEARRFPPWRMED
;
A
#
# COMPACT_ATOMS: atom_id res chain seq x y z
N THR A 1 19.22 4.79 -9.70
CA THR A 1 18.42 6.00 -9.90
C THR A 1 19.30 7.19 -10.25
N THR A 2 18.80 8.10 -11.05
CA THR A 2 19.40 9.42 -11.34
C THR A 2 18.95 10.49 -10.33
N SER A 3 17.98 10.20 -9.48
CA SER A 3 17.39 11.12 -8.50
C SER A 3 18.24 11.24 -7.24
N THR A 4 19.42 11.85 -7.38
CA THR A 4 20.42 11.94 -6.29
C THR A 4 20.57 13.34 -5.70
N HIS A 5 19.75 14.31 -6.14
CA HIS A 5 19.83 15.68 -5.64
C HIS A 5 19.48 15.75 -4.15
N GLY A 6 20.36 16.35 -3.36
CA GLY A 6 20.15 16.57 -1.94
C GLY A 6 20.53 15.42 -1.00
N THR A 7 21.14 14.32 -1.49
CA THR A 7 21.52 13.16 -0.66
C THR A 7 22.39 13.51 0.53
N GLY A 8 23.42 14.34 0.32
CA GLY A 8 24.34 14.79 1.40
C GLY A 8 23.61 15.64 2.45
N CYS A 9 22.78 16.60 2.00
CA CYS A 9 21.99 17.45 2.89
C CYS A 9 20.99 16.62 3.69
N THR A 10 20.30 15.69 3.05
CA THR A 10 19.34 14.81 3.73
C THR A 10 20.03 13.91 4.75
N LEU A 11 21.20 13.35 4.41
CA LEU A 11 21.97 12.53 5.34
C LEU A 11 22.38 13.34 6.58
N ALA A 12 22.93 14.54 6.39
CA ALA A 12 23.35 15.41 7.49
C ALA A 12 22.18 15.83 8.37
N SER A 13 21.06 16.24 7.77
CA SER A 13 19.84 16.59 8.51
C SER A 13 19.26 15.41 9.28
N GLY A 14 19.26 14.22 8.67
CA GLY A 14 18.82 12.98 9.33
C GLY A 14 19.69 12.62 10.54
N ILE A 15 21.01 12.72 10.43
CA ILE A 15 21.92 12.49 11.55
C ILE A 15 21.63 13.48 12.68
N ALA A 16 21.51 14.78 12.36
CA ALA A 16 21.22 15.81 13.35
C ALA A 16 19.88 15.56 14.06
N TYR A 17 18.85 15.18 13.31
CA TYR A 17 17.53 14.84 13.86
C TYR A 17 17.62 13.67 14.84
N PHE A 18 18.22 12.54 14.45
CA PHE A 18 18.27 11.36 15.31
C PHE A 18 19.17 11.56 16.55
N LEU A 19 20.20 12.41 16.46
CA LEU A 19 20.99 12.82 17.62
C LEU A 19 20.14 13.66 18.59
N ALA A 20 19.31 14.56 18.07
CA ALA A 20 18.41 15.37 18.90
C ALA A 20 17.34 14.50 19.60
N GLU A 21 16.91 13.40 18.98
CA GLU A 21 16.04 12.38 19.57
C GLU A 21 16.75 11.47 20.59
N GLY A 22 18.04 11.69 20.86
CA GLY A 22 18.80 10.94 21.87
C GLY A 22 19.45 9.65 21.36
N ALA A 23 19.49 9.41 20.05
CA ALA A 23 20.18 8.25 19.48
C ALA A 23 21.71 8.39 19.66
N SER A 24 22.42 7.25 19.76
CA SER A 24 23.89 7.26 19.67
C SER A 24 24.34 7.74 18.28
N LEU A 25 25.57 8.25 18.16
CA LEU A 25 26.08 8.66 16.85
C LEU A 25 26.04 7.54 15.80
N ALA A 26 26.38 6.31 16.22
CA ALA A 26 26.34 5.14 15.35
C ALA A 26 24.92 4.85 14.84
N ASP A 27 23.94 4.87 15.75
CA ASP A 27 22.53 4.64 15.41
C ASP A 27 21.96 5.78 14.58
N ALA A 28 22.30 7.03 14.90
CA ALA A 28 21.86 8.18 14.13
C ALA A 28 22.37 8.12 12.67
N VAL A 29 23.64 7.75 12.48
CA VAL A 29 24.20 7.55 11.13
C VAL A 29 23.53 6.37 10.42
N ALA A 30 23.33 5.24 11.08
CA ALA A 30 22.69 4.07 10.50
C ALA A 30 21.24 4.37 10.04
N ARG A 31 20.45 5.03 10.88
CA ARG A 31 19.06 5.43 10.58
C ARG A 31 18.98 6.47 9.46
N ALA A 32 19.87 7.48 9.47
CA ALA A 32 19.93 8.50 8.43
C ALA A 32 20.32 7.90 7.06
N ARG A 33 21.27 6.94 7.04
CA ARG A 33 21.63 6.20 5.82
C ARG A 33 20.46 5.40 5.28
N GLU A 34 19.73 4.70 6.15
CA GLU A 34 18.55 3.95 5.75
C GLU A 34 17.46 4.87 5.19
N PHE A 35 17.22 6.02 5.81
CA PHE A 35 16.33 7.05 5.28
C PHE A 35 16.69 7.44 3.85
N VAL A 36 17.97 7.81 3.62
CA VAL A 36 18.45 8.20 2.29
C VAL A 36 18.31 7.04 1.29
N ARG A 37 18.62 5.81 1.70
CA ARG A 37 18.51 4.63 0.85
C ARG A 37 17.08 4.41 0.37
N VAL A 38 16.10 4.47 1.27
CA VAL A 38 14.69 4.33 0.93
C VAL A 38 14.23 5.49 0.06
N ALA A 39 14.59 6.73 0.40
CA ALA A 39 14.22 7.90 -0.38
C ALA A 39 14.79 7.89 -1.82
N LEU A 40 15.98 7.30 -2.02
CA LEU A 40 16.55 7.08 -3.34
C LEU A 40 15.84 5.99 -4.13
N HIS A 41 15.44 4.91 -3.45
CA HIS A 41 14.70 3.82 -4.07
C HIS A 41 13.31 4.27 -4.55
N ASP A 42 12.64 5.07 -3.72
CA ASP A 42 11.26 5.53 -3.97
C ASP A 42 11.23 6.93 -4.62
N ALA A 43 12.30 7.30 -5.30
CA ALA A 43 12.38 8.58 -5.99
C ALA A 43 11.34 8.67 -7.13
N PRO A 44 10.63 9.81 -7.26
CA PRO A 44 9.54 9.97 -8.22
C PRO A 44 9.97 10.12 -9.68
N GLU A 45 11.27 10.02 -9.98
CA GLU A 45 11.86 10.13 -11.34
C GLU A 45 11.40 11.39 -12.12
N LEU A 46 11.33 12.53 -11.44
CA LEU A 46 10.91 13.80 -12.04
C LEU A 46 12.06 14.51 -12.74
N GLY A 47 11.79 14.98 -13.96
CA GLY A 47 12.75 15.77 -14.75
C GLY A 47 13.79 14.93 -15.50
N HIS A 48 14.72 15.62 -16.19
CA HIS A 48 15.76 15.00 -17.04
C HIS A 48 17.18 15.08 -16.44
N GLY A 49 17.33 15.57 -15.22
CA GLY A 49 18.60 15.70 -14.49
C GLY A 49 18.62 14.89 -13.21
N ALA A 50 19.45 15.29 -12.25
CA ALA A 50 19.44 14.74 -10.90
C ALA A 50 18.14 15.16 -10.19
N GLY A 51 17.14 14.29 -10.24
CA GLY A 51 15.81 14.53 -9.68
C GLY A 51 15.78 14.48 -8.15
N PRO A 52 14.65 14.85 -7.53
CA PRO A 52 14.46 14.79 -6.08
C PRO A 52 14.33 13.34 -5.59
N MET A 53 14.73 13.12 -4.35
CA MET A 53 14.49 11.86 -3.65
C MET A 53 13.04 11.77 -3.15
N GLY A 54 12.53 10.56 -2.94
CA GLY A 54 11.17 10.29 -2.45
C GLY A 54 11.01 10.38 -0.93
N HIS A 55 11.33 11.52 -0.32
CA HIS A 55 11.31 11.71 1.14
C HIS A 55 9.95 11.39 1.79
N ALA A 56 8.86 11.70 1.10
CA ALA A 56 7.50 11.50 1.61
C ALA A 56 7.12 10.01 1.80
N ASN A 57 7.84 9.10 1.15
CA ASN A 57 7.57 7.67 1.19
C ASN A 57 8.40 6.92 2.24
N VAL A 58 9.36 7.61 2.89
CA VAL A 58 10.23 6.96 3.88
C VAL A 58 9.47 6.73 5.19
N ARG A 59 9.52 5.50 5.67
CA ARG A 59 8.95 5.05 6.94
C ARG A 59 10.04 4.38 7.78
N LEU A 60 10.60 5.11 8.74
CA LEU A 60 11.63 4.61 9.69
C LEU A 60 11.08 4.39 11.10
N ASP A 61 9.86 4.77 11.33
CA ASP A 61 9.13 4.62 12.60
C ASP A 61 8.62 3.18 12.83
N VAL A 62 8.86 2.30 11.86
CA VAL A 62 8.62 0.87 11.98
C VAL A 62 9.98 0.20 12.24
N GLY A 63 10.17 -0.31 13.46
CA GLY A 63 11.39 -1.04 13.83
C GLY A 63 11.71 -2.24 12.93
N PRO A 64 12.86 -2.88 13.10
CA PRO A 64 13.22 -4.08 12.32
C PRO A 64 12.23 -5.20 12.65
N GLY A 65 11.40 -5.55 11.67
CA GLY A 65 10.39 -6.59 11.82
C GLY A 65 9.88 -7.07 10.48
N PRO A 66 9.05 -8.12 10.45
CA PRO A 66 8.43 -8.60 9.22
C PRO A 66 7.54 -7.50 8.61
N ARG A 67 7.61 -7.38 7.29
CA ARG A 67 6.79 -6.41 6.53
C ARG A 67 5.74 -7.17 5.73
N LEU A 68 4.48 -6.82 5.93
CA LEU A 68 3.42 -7.31 5.07
C LEU A 68 3.49 -6.58 3.72
N ASN A 69 3.90 -7.30 2.68
CA ASN A 69 4.03 -6.75 1.33
C ASN A 69 3.31 -7.59 0.25
N GLN A 70 2.71 -8.70 0.64
CA GLN A 70 1.88 -9.51 -0.24
C GLN A 70 0.72 -10.13 0.52
N VAL A 71 -0.46 -10.14 -0.10
CA VAL A 71 -1.65 -10.87 0.33
C VAL A 71 -2.10 -11.75 -0.83
N THR A 72 -2.44 -13.01 -0.55
CA THR A 72 -3.02 -13.93 -1.52
C THR A 72 -4.43 -14.28 -1.06
N VAL A 73 -5.40 -14.18 -1.97
CA VAL A 73 -6.76 -14.68 -1.78
C VAL A 73 -7.01 -15.86 -2.70
N THR A 74 -8.02 -16.66 -2.38
CA THR A 74 -8.44 -17.75 -3.25
C THR A 74 -9.55 -17.26 -4.20
N GLY A 75 -9.47 -17.69 -5.46
CA GLY A 75 -10.49 -17.51 -6.48
C GLY A 75 -10.87 -18.86 -7.10
N THR A 76 -11.99 -18.93 -7.80
CA THR A 76 -12.47 -20.15 -8.47
C THR A 76 -12.37 -20.08 -9.98
N ASN A 77 -12.17 -18.89 -10.55
CA ASN A 77 -12.05 -18.68 -11.98
C ASN A 77 -11.03 -17.58 -12.30
N TYR A 78 -10.00 -17.94 -13.04
CA TYR A 78 -8.87 -17.06 -13.36
C TYR A 78 -9.29 -15.79 -14.11
N GLU A 79 -10.01 -15.95 -15.21
CA GLU A 79 -10.37 -14.84 -16.10
C GLU A 79 -11.24 -13.81 -15.38
N ARG A 80 -12.22 -14.29 -14.63
CA ARG A 80 -13.15 -13.46 -13.86
C ARG A 80 -12.43 -12.70 -12.76
N SER A 81 -11.51 -13.34 -12.05
CA SER A 81 -10.69 -12.70 -11.02
C SER A 81 -9.77 -11.65 -11.63
N VAL A 82 -9.08 -11.97 -12.72
CA VAL A 82 -8.17 -11.03 -13.41
C VAL A 82 -8.93 -9.80 -13.89
N GLU A 83 -10.07 -9.99 -14.56
CA GLU A 83 -10.90 -8.87 -15.04
C GLU A 83 -11.32 -7.93 -13.88
N PHE A 84 -11.75 -8.50 -12.75
CA PHE A 84 -12.16 -7.73 -11.58
C PHE A 84 -11.01 -6.86 -11.04
N TYR A 85 -9.83 -7.46 -10.79
CA TYR A 85 -8.71 -6.73 -10.18
C TYR A 85 -8.06 -5.71 -11.14
N LEU A 86 -8.10 -5.95 -12.46
CA LEU A 86 -7.73 -4.95 -13.45
C LEU A 86 -8.71 -3.77 -13.46
N LYS A 87 -10.04 -4.01 -13.40
CA LYS A 87 -11.06 -2.95 -13.25
C LYS A 87 -10.90 -2.17 -11.95
N LEU A 88 -10.52 -2.86 -10.85
CA LEU A 88 -10.22 -2.22 -9.57
C LEU A 88 -9.00 -1.28 -9.66
N GLY A 89 -8.18 -1.44 -10.69
CA GLY A 89 -7.03 -0.59 -11.01
C GLY A 89 -5.70 -1.14 -10.51
N LEU A 90 -5.64 -2.42 -10.18
CA LEU A 90 -4.37 -3.10 -9.92
C LEU A 90 -3.67 -3.41 -11.24
N ARG A 91 -2.34 -3.43 -11.25
CA ARG A 91 -1.53 -3.78 -12.42
C ARG A 91 -1.11 -5.23 -12.35
N GLN A 92 -1.54 -6.05 -13.29
CA GLN A 92 -1.08 -7.45 -13.35
C GLN A 92 0.41 -7.51 -13.70
N ILE A 93 1.18 -8.24 -12.90
CA ILE A 93 2.64 -8.42 -13.06
C ILE A 93 3.04 -9.89 -13.27
N VAL A 94 2.17 -10.85 -12.90
CA VAL A 94 2.36 -12.28 -13.20
C VAL A 94 1.06 -12.85 -13.74
N ALA A 95 1.15 -13.60 -14.84
CA ALA A 95 0.06 -14.36 -15.43
C ALA A 95 0.49 -15.82 -15.54
N ASN A 96 -0.18 -16.71 -14.84
CA ASN A 96 0.00 -18.17 -14.93
C ASN A 96 -1.38 -18.84 -14.98
N PRO A 97 -2.12 -18.68 -16.10
CA PRO A 97 -3.43 -19.29 -16.23
C PRO A 97 -3.30 -20.84 -16.33
N PRO A 98 -4.27 -21.60 -15.80
CA PRO A 98 -5.48 -21.12 -15.12
C PRO A 98 -5.30 -20.92 -13.61
N ASP A 99 -4.09 -21.05 -13.04
CA ASP A 99 -3.87 -21.35 -11.63
C ASP A 99 -3.59 -20.10 -10.76
N TYR A 100 -2.95 -19.05 -11.34
CA TYR A 100 -2.42 -17.96 -10.52
C TYR A 100 -2.29 -16.63 -11.27
N ALA A 101 -2.65 -15.56 -10.59
CA ALA A 101 -2.37 -14.18 -11.01
C ALA A 101 -1.77 -13.36 -9.87
N ARG A 102 -0.82 -12.46 -10.20
CA ARG A 102 -0.28 -11.47 -9.25
C ARG A 102 -0.40 -10.08 -9.81
N PHE A 103 -0.73 -9.17 -8.92
CA PHE A 103 -0.92 -7.75 -9.21
C PHE A 103 -0.03 -6.92 -8.29
N GLU A 104 0.32 -5.74 -8.76
CA GLU A 104 1.02 -4.70 -8.01
C GLU A 104 0.05 -3.57 -7.71
N THR A 105 0.10 -3.05 -6.48
CA THR A 105 -0.61 -1.86 -6.05
C THR A 105 0.23 -0.61 -6.25
N ALA A 106 -0.36 0.58 -6.22
CA ALA A 106 0.34 1.86 -6.38
C ALA A 106 1.48 2.06 -5.35
N GLY A 107 1.38 1.44 -4.18
CA GLY A 107 2.42 1.50 -3.13
C GLY A 107 3.52 0.45 -3.25
N GLY A 108 3.54 -0.37 -4.33
CA GLY A 108 4.54 -1.42 -4.56
C GLY A 108 4.30 -2.71 -3.77
N ALA A 109 3.27 -2.78 -2.92
CA ALA A 109 2.84 -4.05 -2.35
C ALA A 109 2.18 -4.93 -3.42
N THR A 110 2.20 -6.24 -3.21
CA THR A 110 1.63 -7.19 -4.17
C THR A 110 0.36 -7.83 -3.62
N PHE A 111 -0.55 -8.10 -4.54
CA PHE A 111 -1.78 -8.82 -4.29
C PHE A 111 -1.86 -9.99 -5.28
N SER A 112 -2.27 -11.17 -4.86
CA SER A 112 -2.37 -12.31 -5.75
C SER A 112 -3.66 -13.10 -5.55
N VAL A 113 -4.05 -13.80 -6.60
CA VAL A 113 -5.15 -14.75 -6.60
C VAL A 113 -4.58 -16.12 -6.95
N GLN A 114 -4.79 -17.08 -6.06
CA GLN A 114 -4.57 -18.49 -6.30
C GLN A 114 -5.90 -19.10 -6.70
N ILE A 115 -5.95 -19.82 -7.81
CA ILE A 115 -7.19 -20.44 -8.28
C ILE A 115 -7.29 -21.84 -7.72
N ASP A 116 -8.43 -22.13 -7.11
CA ASP A 116 -8.88 -23.46 -6.72
C ASP A 116 -10.37 -23.58 -7.08
N PRO A 117 -10.70 -24.26 -8.19
CA PRO A 117 -12.08 -24.36 -8.65
C PRO A 117 -13.01 -25.13 -7.71
N GLU A 118 -12.46 -25.95 -6.82
CA GLU A 118 -13.23 -26.80 -5.90
C GLU A 118 -13.38 -26.21 -4.51
N GLU A 119 -12.67 -25.11 -4.21
CA GLU A 119 -12.70 -24.51 -2.88
C GLU A 119 -14.04 -23.79 -2.62
N LYS A 120 -14.64 -24.12 -1.48
CA LYS A 120 -15.75 -23.33 -0.93
C LYS A 120 -15.19 -22.11 -0.20
N ILE A 121 -15.14 -20.99 -0.89
CA ILE A 121 -14.63 -19.74 -0.32
C ILE A 121 -15.58 -19.27 0.78
N ILE A 122 -15.14 -19.39 2.02
CA ILE A 122 -15.76 -18.72 3.15
C ILE A 122 -15.05 -17.39 3.32
N ALA A 123 -15.62 -16.32 2.80
CA ALA A 123 -15.02 -14.98 2.80
C ALA A 123 -14.98 -14.39 4.23
N THR A 124 -13.98 -14.80 5.01
CA THR A 124 -13.71 -14.26 6.33
C THR A 124 -12.56 -13.24 6.33
N THR A 125 -11.71 -13.28 5.30
CA THR A 125 -10.59 -12.34 5.15
C THR A 125 -11.07 -11.06 4.47
N ALA A 126 -10.70 -9.93 5.05
CA ALA A 126 -10.92 -8.61 4.46
C ALA A 126 -9.59 -8.00 4.02
N VAL A 127 -9.52 -7.50 2.80
CA VAL A 127 -8.37 -6.79 2.26
C VAL A 127 -8.70 -5.31 2.16
N TYR A 128 -7.84 -4.47 2.70
CA TYR A 128 -8.01 -3.02 2.74
C TYR A 128 -7.05 -2.35 1.76
N LEU A 129 -7.59 -1.59 0.80
CA LEU A 129 -6.84 -0.82 -0.18
C LEU A 129 -7.07 0.67 0.09
N GLU A 130 -6.02 1.37 0.47
CA GLU A 130 -6.10 2.81 0.78
C GLU A 130 -6.20 3.64 -0.49
N CYS A 131 -7.07 4.64 -0.48
CA CYS A 131 -7.31 5.57 -1.58
C CYS A 131 -7.32 7.00 -1.06
N ASP A 132 -6.51 7.87 -1.66
CA ASP A 132 -6.47 9.29 -1.28
C ASP A 132 -7.79 10.00 -1.59
N ASP A 133 -8.40 9.70 -2.74
CA ASP A 133 -9.66 10.25 -3.23
C ASP A 133 -10.77 9.20 -3.27
N LEU A 134 -11.10 8.64 -2.09
CA LEU A 134 -12.01 7.50 -1.96
C LEU A 134 -13.36 7.71 -2.66
N ASP A 135 -14.02 8.85 -2.44
CA ASP A 135 -15.36 9.10 -2.97
C ASP A 135 -15.37 9.12 -4.50
N GLN A 136 -14.42 9.85 -5.10
CA GLN A 136 -14.25 9.91 -6.54
C GLN A 136 -13.88 8.54 -7.12
N ARG A 137 -13.02 7.80 -6.45
CA ARG A 137 -12.61 6.46 -6.86
C ARG A 137 -13.78 5.50 -6.88
N VAL A 138 -14.60 5.48 -5.83
CA VAL A 138 -15.79 4.64 -5.75
C VAL A 138 -16.80 4.99 -6.83
N GLU A 139 -17.03 6.27 -7.11
CA GLU A 139 -17.91 6.71 -8.18
C GLU A 139 -17.42 6.23 -9.57
N GLN A 140 -16.12 6.36 -9.85
CA GLN A 140 -15.52 5.89 -11.09
C GLN A 140 -15.67 4.36 -11.25
N LEU A 141 -15.39 3.61 -10.20
CA LEU A 141 -15.48 2.15 -10.21
C LEU A 141 -16.93 1.67 -10.35
N ALA A 142 -17.88 2.32 -9.71
CA ALA A 142 -19.31 2.03 -9.87
C ALA A 142 -19.78 2.29 -11.32
N ARG A 143 -19.32 3.38 -11.93
CA ARG A 143 -19.59 3.66 -13.36
C ARG A 143 -18.97 2.61 -14.30
N SER A 144 -17.85 2.02 -13.93
CA SER A 144 -17.21 0.91 -14.69
C SER A 144 -17.87 -0.45 -14.46
N GLY A 145 -18.92 -0.51 -13.63
CA GLY A 145 -19.72 -1.70 -13.39
C GLY A 145 -19.31 -2.53 -12.17
N LEU A 146 -18.47 -2.00 -11.28
CA LEU A 146 -18.21 -2.67 -9.99
C LEU A 146 -19.37 -2.41 -9.01
N ALA A 147 -19.90 -3.48 -8.42
CA ALA A 147 -20.98 -3.41 -7.45
C ALA A 147 -20.42 -3.27 -6.03
N PHE A 148 -20.87 -2.24 -5.32
CA PHE A 148 -20.53 -2.01 -3.91
C PHE A 148 -21.66 -2.48 -3.01
N GLU A 149 -21.33 -3.18 -1.90
CA GLU A 149 -22.28 -3.50 -0.83
C GLU A 149 -22.72 -2.22 -0.10
N HIS A 150 -21.78 -1.29 0.07
CA HIS A 150 -22.07 0.07 0.48
C HIS A 150 -21.02 1.05 -0.08
N GLY A 151 -21.49 2.24 -0.40
CA GLY A 151 -20.62 3.36 -0.80
C GLY A 151 -19.85 3.96 0.38
N PRO A 152 -19.05 5.03 0.12
CA PRO A 152 -18.21 5.66 1.12
C PRO A 152 -19.02 6.18 2.33
N ARG A 153 -18.68 5.74 3.53
CA ARG A 153 -19.27 6.20 4.79
C ARG A 153 -18.22 6.28 5.88
N ASN A 154 -18.41 7.24 6.79
CA ASN A 154 -17.53 7.40 7.94
C ASN A 154 -17.82 6.33 8.98
N GLN A 155 -16.78 5.81 9.58
CA GLN A 155 -16.81 4.80 10.62
C GLN A 155 -16.44 5.40 11.98
N PRO A 156 -16.90 4.82 13.10
CA PRO A 156 -16.57 5.29 14.44
C PRO A 156 -15.06 5.30 14.73
N TRP A 157 -14.29 4.46 14.05
CA TRP A 157 -12.83 4.39 14.17
C TRP A 157 -12.07 5.38 13.29
N MET A 158 -12.73 6.47 12.89
CA MET A 158 -12.17 7.61 12.16
C MET A 158 -11.76 7.30 10.70
N TRP A 159 -12.16 6.17 10.17
CA TRP A 159 -11.94 5.85 8.76
C TRP A 159 -13.19 6.17 7.94
N ARG A 160 -12.96 6.47 6.66
CA ARG A 160 -14.00 6.50 5.65
C ARG A 160 -13.79 5.32 4.71
N GLU A 161 -14.81 4.48 4.51
CA GLU A 161 -14.65 3.24 3.78
C GLU A 161 -15.87 2.90 2.92
N ALA A 162 -15.63 2.18 1.83
CA ALA A 162 -16.62 1.54 0.98
C ALA A 162 -16.28 0.06 0.87
N ARG A 163 -17.29 -0.79 0.76
CA ARG A 163 -17.12 -2.24 0.73
C ARG A 163 -17.68 -2.84 -0.54
N LEU A 164 -16.94 -3.77 -1.11
CA LEU A 164 -17.35 -4.58 -2.23
C LEU A 164 -16.84 -6.01 -2.05
N ARG A 165 -17.27 -6.89 -2.94
CA ARG A 165 -16.73 -8.25 -3.03
C ARG A 165 -16.11 -8.47 -4.38
N ASP A 166 -15.07 -9.30 -4.40
CA ASP A 166 -14.58 -9.85 -5.65
C ASP A 166 -15.55 -10.94 -6.18
N PRO A 167 -15.34 -11.46 -7.39
CA PRO A 167 -16.24 -12.47 -7.97
C PRO A 167 -16.40 -13.76 -7.16
N ASP A 168 -15.45 -14.04 -6.29
CA ASP A 168 -15.44 -15.23 -5.45
C ASP A 168 -15.91 -14.96 -4.01
N GLY A 169 -16.31 -13.70 -3.73
CA GLY A 169 -16.88 -13.29 -2.45
C GLY A 169 -15.86 -12.78 -1.43
N ASN A 170 -14.57 -12.69 -1.77
CA ASN A 170 -13.58 -12.07 -0.89
C ASN A 170 -13.98 -10.62 -0.59
N ILE A 171 -13.81 -10.22 0.68
CA ILE A 171 -14.19 -8.88 1.12
C ILE A 171 -13.07 -7.90 0.78
N ILE A 172 -13.40 -6.86 0.03
CA ILE A 172 -12.50 -5.77 -0.31
C ILE A 172 -13.06 -4.47 0.28
N PHE A 173 -12.22 -3.77 1.02
CA PHE A 173 -12.50 -2.40 1.45
C PHE A 173 -11.63 -1.43 0.66
N LEU A 174 -12.26 -0.42 0.07
CA LEU A 174 -11.58 0.81 -0.30
C LEU A 174 -11.75 1.79 0.85
N TYR A 175 -10.65 2.39 1.32
CA TYR A 175 -10.73 3.23 2.51
C TYR A 175 -9.79 4.43 2.44
N LYS A 176 -10.09 5.43 3.26
CA LYS A 176 -9.23 6.57 3.56
C LYS A 176 -9.18 6.74 5.07
N ALA A 177 -7.99 6.66 5.63
CA ALA A 177 -7.79 6.78 7.08
C ALA A 177 -6.79 7.88 7.46
N GLY A 178 -5.86 8.22 6.57
CA GLY A 178 -4.80 9.18 6.86
C GLY A 178 -3.99 8.77 8.10
N GLU A 179 -3.70 9.73 8.96
CA GLU A 179 -2.92 9.48 10.18
C GLU A 179 -3.62 8.51 11.15
N ALA A 180 -4.95 8.50 11.20
CA ALA A 180 -5.71 7.64 12.11
C ALA A 180 -5.52 6.14 11.85
N ARG A 181 -4.95 5.74 10.72
CA ARG A 181 -4.58 4.35 10.48
C ARG A 181 -3.45 3.87 11.40
N ARG A 182 -2.48 4.72 11.66
CA ARG A 182 -1.28 4.39 12.45
C ARG A 182 -1.28 5.04 13.82
N PHE A 183 -1.89 6.21 13.95
CA PHE A 183 -1.92 7.03 15.15
C PHE A 183 -3.36 7.36 15.55
N PRO A 184 -4.23 6.36 15.76
CA PRO A 184 -5.56 6.63 16.29
C PRO A 184 -5.44 7.11 17.75
N PRO A 185 -6.42 7.88 18.27
CA PRO A 185 -6.40 8.36 19.65
C PRO A 185 -6.29 7.28 20.73
N TRP A 186 -6.61 6.05 20.40
CA TRP A 186 -6.53 4.86 21.27
C TRP A 186 -5.33 3.98 20.96
N ARG A 187 -4.33 4.48 20.25
CA ARG A 187 -3.07 3.75 20.05
C ARG A 187 -2.45 3.45 21.42
N MET A 188 -1.99 2.22 21.59
CA MET A 188 -1.21 1.86 22.78
C MET A 188 0.09 2.68 22.80
N GLU A 189 0.41 3.23 23.97
CA GLU A 189 1.72 3.83 24.24
C GLU A 189 2.72 2.69 24.43
N ASP A 190 3.94 2.84 23.89
CA ASP A 190 5.03 1.89 24.02
C ASP A 190 5.65 1.97 25.43
#